data_4c35d8ad85a992a0ca426a6c5f70198b
#
_entry.id   4c35d8ad85a992a0ca426a6c5f70198b
#
_cell.length_a   1.000
_cell.length_b   1.000
_cell.length_c   1.000
_cell.angle_alpha   90.00
_cell.angle_beta   90.00
_cell.angle_gamma   90.00
#
_symmetry.space_group_name_H-M   'P 1'
#
loop_
_entity.id
_entity.type
_entity.pdbx_description
1 polymer ?
#
loop_
_entity_poly.entity_id
_entity_poly.type
_entity_poly.pdbx_seq_one_letter_code
_entity_poly.pdbx_strand_id
1 'polypeptide(L)'
;MKLRKIIAGALSMAMVASMAIGFSGCGSKSNDKLVGVAMPTKSSQRWIQDGDNMKKQLEAKGYTVDLQYGEDNIDNQVAQIENMISKGAKVLVIASIDGSALTDVLKKAKDADIKVIAYDRLIKGSENVSYYATFDNYKVGVQQATSLVKGLGADTKPGPFNIELFGGSPDDNNAFFFYDGAMSVLQPLIDKGTLVVKSGQTGMDKVSTLRWDAATAQARMDNILSANYTSATVDGVLSPYDGISIGILSSLKSVGYGNGDKKMPVVTGQDAEVASVKSIIAGEQYSTIFKDTRTLAEKCVKMVDAVLSNTEPEVNDTKTYNNGVKVVPSFLCDPVPVDKSNYKQILIDSGYYKETDLK
;
A
#
# COMPACT_ATOMS: atom_id res chain seq x y z
N MET A 1 -25.57 21.02 85.12
CA MET A 1 -24.23 20.72 84.50
C MET A 1 -24.15 19.35 83.87
N LYS A 2 -25.23 18.78 83.34
CA LYS A 2 -25.22 17.44 82.73
C LYS A 2 -25.78 17.37 81.31
N LEU A 3 -26.24 18.50 80.77
CA LEU A 3 -26.83 18.51 79.38
C LEU A 3 -25.87 19.01 78.30
N ARG A 4 -24.69 19.50 78.65
CA ARG A 4 -23.72 20.04 77.64
C ARG A 4 -22.68 19.01 77.14
N LYS A 5 -22.66 17.76 77.76
CA LYS A 5 -21.71 16.72 77.33
C LYS A 5 -22.25 15.68 76.36
N ILE A 6 -23.55 15.72 76.05
CA ILE A 6 -24.21 14.78 75.13
C ILE A 6 -24.24 15.29 73.68
N ILE A 7 -24.11 16.60 73.50
CA ILE A 7 -24.16 17.23 72.16
C ILE A 7 -22.77 17.22 71.46
N ALA A 8 -21.68 17.07 72.21
CA ALA A 8 -20.33 16.98 71.62
C ALA A 8 -19.94 15.63 71.09
N GLY A 9 -20.67 14.56 71.48
CA GLY A 9 -20.41 13.17 70.98
C GLY A 9 -21.15 12.82 69.71
N ALA A 10 -22.20 13.53 69.34
CA ALA A 10 -22.99 13.25 68.15
C ALA A 10 -22.48 13.97 66.86
N LEU A 11 -21.66 15.05 67.00
CA LEU A 11 -21.07 15.75 65.87
C LEU A 11 -19.76 15.13 65.38
N SER A 12 -19.08 14.32 66.17
CA SER A 12 -17.84 13.68 65.77
C SER A 12 -18.05 12.34 65.03
N MET A 13 -19.24 11.77 65.05
CA MET A 13 -19.57 10.55 64.29
C MET A 13 -20.18 10.81 62.93
N ALA A 14 -20.62 12.05 62.65
CA ALA A 14 -21.17 12.42 61.32
C ALA A 14 -20.10 12.90 60.31
N MET A 15 -18.85 13.16 60.77
CA MET A 15 -17.75 13.58 59.87
C MET A 15 -16.84 12.43 59.38
N VAL A 16 -16.99 11.24 59.88
CA VAL A 16 -16.22 10.06 59.42
C VAL A 16 -16.97 9.25 58.37
N ALA A 17 -18.32 9.45 58.25
CA ALA A 17 -19.13 8.75 57.24
C ALA A 17 -19.18 9.47 55.90
N SER A 18 -18.68 10.71 55.77
CA SER A 18 -18.72 11.49 54.51
C SER A 18 -17.39 11.51 53.74
N MET A 19 -16.34 10.81 54.19
CA MET A 19 -15.07 10.68 53.44
C MET A 19 -14.87 9.31 52.77
N ALA A 20 -15.89 8.45 52.76
CA ALA A 20 -15.83 7.12 52.08
C ALA A 20 -16.57 7.04 50.74
N ILE A 21 -17.07 8.18 50.21
CA ILE A 21 -17.73 8.24 48.88
C ILE A 21 -17.01 9.28 48.03
N GLY A 22 -15.75 9.05 47.74
CA GLY A 22 -14.98 9.99 46.91
C GLY A 22 -13.78 9.35 46.22
N PHE A 23 -13.65 8.05 46.24
CA PHE A 23 -12.76 7.31 45.35
C PHE A 23 -13.58 6.44 44.39
N SER A 24 -14.56 7.08 43.70
CA SER A 24 -14.91 6.59 42.37
C SER A 24 -13.68 6.87 41.50
N GLY A 25 -12.83 5.87 41.41
CA GLY A 25 -11.70 5.91 40.54
C GLY A 25 -12.15 6.45 39.18
N CYS A 26 -11.48 7.45 38.65
CA CYS A 26 -11.31 7.59 37.24
C CYS A 26 -10.81 6.24 36.74
N GLY A 27 -11.71 5.32 36.53
CA GLY A 27 -11.51 4.17 35.68
C GLY A 27 -11.16 4.79 34.33
N SER A 28 -9.89 4.88 34.02
CA SER A 28 -9.41 4.95 32.67
C SER A 28 -10.25 3.90 31.94
N LYS A 29 -11.20 4.33 31.08
CA LYS A 29 -11.91 3.42 30.18
C LYS A 29 -10.78 2.70 29.47
N SER A 30 -10.54 1.42 29.79
CA SER A 30 -9.59 0.62 29.07
C SER A 30 -10.06 0.69 27.62
N ASN A 31 -9.18 1.17 26.73
CA ASN A 31 -9.48 1.36 25.32
C ASN A 31 -9.36 -0.02 24.62
N ASP A 32 -10.06 -1.03 25.19
CA ASP A 32 -9.96 -2.44 24.80
C ASP A 32 -10.30 -2.69 23.32
N LYS A 33 -10.76 -1.64 22.63
CA LYS A 33 -11.17 -1.69 21.24
C LYS A 33 -10.37 -0.72 20.33
N LEU A 34 -9.27 -0.14 20.85
CA LEU A 34 -8.46 0.77 20.03
C LEU A 34 -7.57 -0.01 19.07
N VAL A 35 -7.73 0.28 17.78
CA VAL A 35 -6.88 -0.20 16.68
C VAL A 35 -6.11 0.99 16.12
N GLY A 36 -4.78 0.89 16.12
CA GLY A 36 -3.92 1.86 15.46
C GLY A 36 -3.74 1.51 13.99
N VAL A 37 -3.92 2.48 13.10
CA VAL A 37 -3.75 2.31 11.65
C VAL A 37 -2.76 3.36 11.15
N ALA A 38 -1.58 2.91 10.70
CA ALA A 38 -0.52 3.78 10.19
C ALA A 38 -0.35 3.57 8.69
N MET A 39 -0.68 4.61 7.91
CA MET A 39 -0.54 4.64 6.45
C MET A 39 0.68 5.49 6.04
N PRO A 40 1.31 5.25 4.87
CA PRO A 40 2.56 5.93 4.51
C PRO A 40 2.35 7.41 4.17
N THR A 41 1.36 7.74 3.34
CA THR A 41 1.20 9.10 2.78
C THR A 41 -0.21 9.35 2.27
N LYS A 42 -0.54 10.62 2.04
CA LYS A 42 -1.73 11.05 1.28
C LYS A 42 -1.42 11.47 -0.16
N SER A 43 -0.17 11.44 -0.57
CA SER A 43 0.22 11.83 -1.92
C SER A 43 -0.27 10.85 -3.01
N SER A 44 -0.52 9.59 -2.67
CA SER A 44 -1.19 8.61 -3.52
C SER A 44 -2.64 8.43 -3.08
N GLN A 45 -3.55 8.50 -4.04
CA GLN A 45 -4.99 8.34 -3.84
C GLN A 45 -5.34 7.01 -3.16
N ARG A 46 -4.63 5.96 -3.52
CA ARG A 46 -4.81 4.62 -2.99
C ARG A 46 -4.73 4.59 -1.46
N TRP A 47 -3.72 5.24 -0.84
CA TRP A 47 -3.53 5.19 0.60
C TRP A 47 -4.66 5.89 1.37
N ILE A 48 -5.27 6.93 0.78
CA ILE A 48 -6.46 7.55 1.33
C ILE A 48 -7.62 6.56 1.31
N GLN A 49 -7.83 5.86 0.19
CA GLN A 49 -8.88 4.85 0.06
C GLN A 49 -8.66 3.66 1.01
N ASP A 50 -7.43 3.17 1.14
CA ASP A 50 -7.09 2.10 2.08
C ASP A 50 -7.39 2.51 3.53
N GLY A 51 -6.95 3.70 3.96
CA GLY A 51 -7.18 4.21 5.31
C GLY A 51 -8.67 4.42 5.61
N ASP A 52 -9.41 5.02 4.68
CA ASP A 52 -10.85 5.27 4.85
C ASP A 52 -11.65 3.96 4.88
N ASN A 53 -11.34 3.00 4.01
CA ASN A 53 -11.97 1.68 4.02
C ASN A 53 -11.66 0.93 5.31
N MET A 54 -10.41 0.94 5.77
CA MET A 54 -10.00 0.32 7.03
C MET A 54 -10.75 0.93 8.21
N LYS A 55 -10.72 2.25 8.35
CA LYS A 55 -11.41 2.97 9.42
C LYS A 55 -12.91 2.68 9.42
N LYS A 56 -13.58 2.85 8.27
CA LYS A 56 -15.03 2.60 8.13
C LYS A 56 -15.41 1.18 8.54
N GLN A 57 -14.67 0.18 8.10
CA GLN A 57 -14.99 -1.22 8.37
C GLN A 57 -14.70 -1.61 9.82
N LEU A 58 -13.62 -1.10 10.44
CA LEU A 58 -13.32 -1.32 11.85
C LEU A 58 -14.36 -0.63 12.75
N GLU A 59 -14.72 0.62 12.46
CA GLU A 59 -15.73 1.35 13.22
C GLU A 59 -17.12 0.68 13.12
N ALA A 60 -17.48 0.13 11.95
CA ALA A 60 -18.72 -0.65 11.78
C ALA A 60 -18.77 -1.91 12.67
N LYS A 61 -17.62 -2.46 13.06
CA LYS A 61 -17.49 -3.56 14.02
C LYS A 61 -17.40 -3.11 15.49
N GLY A 62 -17.47 -1.80 15.73
CA GLY A 62 -17.45 -1.20 17.06
C GLY A 62 -16.04 -1.00 17.64
N TYR A 63 -15.00 -1.00 16.81
CA TYR A 63 -13.66 -0.61 17.21
C TYR A 63 -13.49 0.91 17.20
N THR A 64 -12.59 1.41 18.03
CA THR A 64 -12.08 2.79 17.96
C THR A 64 -10.83 2.78 17.08
N VAL A 65 -10.72 3.71 16.14
CA VAL A 65 -9.61 3.72 15.17
C VAL A 65 -8.78 5.01 15.30
N ASP A 66 -7.48 4.86 15.51
CA ASP A 66 -6.50 5.94 15.38
C ASP A 66 -5.80 5.80 14.03
N LEU A 67 -6.30 6.52 13.01
CA LEU A 67 -5.76 6.51 11.66
C LEU A 67 -4.80 7.69 11.47
N GLN A 68 -3.55 7.39 11.14
CA GLN A 68 -2.49 8.37 10.90
C GLN A 68 -1.79 8.13 9.57
N TYR A 69 -1.24 9.20 9.00
CA TYR A 69 -0.44 9.17 7.77
C TYR A 69 0.94 9.75 8.06
N GLY A 70 1.99 9.01 7.71
CA GLY A 70 3.39 9.40 7.97
C GLY A 70 3.94 10.47 7.03
N GLU A 71 3.21 10.77 5.93
CA GLU A 71 3.58 11.76 4.89
C GLU A 71 4.99 11.51 4.31
N ASP A 72 5.27 10.24 4.00
CA ASP A 72 6.54 9.72 3.49
C ASP A 72 7.77 10.05 4.37
N ASN A 73 7.53 10.41 5.64
CA ASN A 73 8.56 10.67 6.65
C ASN A 73 8.57 9.51 7.67
N ILE A 74 9.69 8.79 7.74
CA ILE A 74 9.87 7.62 8.60
C ILE A 74 9.74 8.02 10.08
N ASP A 75 10.37 9.13 10.49
CA ASP A 75 10.35 9.56 11.90
C ASP A 75 8.93 9.92 12.35
N ASN A 76 8.15 10.55 11.47
CA ASN A 76 6.73 10.81 11.73
C ASN A 76 5.96 9.50 11.93
N GLN A 77 6.16 8.52 11.06
CA GLN A 77 5.46 7.23 11.17
C GLN A 77 5.84 6.50 12.46
N VAL A 78 7.12 6.49 12.83
CA VAL A 78 7.60 5.91 14.10
C VAL A 78 6.94 6.60 15.29
N ALA A 79 6.96 7.94 15.34
CA ALA A 79 6.34 8.71 16.42
C ALA A 79 4.82 8.49 16.53
N GLN A 80 4.13 8.36 15.39
CA GLN A 80 2.70 8.05 15.34
C GLN A 80 2.42 6.65 15.91
N ILE A 81 3.22 5.65 15.57
CA ILE A 81 3.09 4.28 16.09
C ILE A 81 3.37 4.27 17.60
N GLU A 82 4.40 4.96 18.08
CA GLU A 82 4.68 5.10 19.53
C GLU A 82 3.51 5.73 20.29
N ASN A 83 2.89 6.74 19.69
CA ASN A 83 1.70 7.38 20.26
C ASN A 83 0.50 6.41 20.32
N MET A 84 0.26 5.61 19.28
CA MET A 84 -0.77 4.56 19.28
C MET A 84 -0.53 3.53 20.38
N ILE A 85 0.73 3.09 20.58
CA ILE A 85 1.13 2.19 21.66
C ILE A 85 0.81 2.84 23.02
N SER A 86 1.21 4.09 23.22
CA SER A 86 1.00 4.83 24.46
C SER A 86 -0.48 5.07 24.77
N LYS A 87 -1.33 5.19 23.74
CA LYS A 87 -2.80 5.28 23.89
C LYS A 87 -3.45 3.94 24.21
N GLY A 88 -2.69 2.84 24.21
CA GLY A 88 -3.17 1.51 24.55
C GLY A 88 -3.87 0.79 23.38
N ALA A 89 -3.43 1.01 22.15
CA ALA A 89 -3.88 0.23 20.99
C ALA A 89 -3.71 -1.27 21.29
N LYS A 90 -4.64 -2.09 20.83
CA LYS A 90 -4.62 -3.55 21.01
C LYS A 90 -4.05 -4.27 19.79
N VAL A 91 -4.21 -3.67 18.62
CA VAL A 91 -3.63 -4.12 17.36
C VAL A 91 -3.12 -2.90 16.60
N LEU A 92 -1.99 -3.07 15.94
CA LEU A 92 -1.46 -2.10 14.99
C LEU A 92 -1.55 -2.69 13.58
N VAL A 93 -2.17 -1.94 12.68
CA VAL A 93 -2.20 -2.20 11.23
C VAL A 93 -1.27 -1.19 10.58
N ILE A 94 -0.18 -1.65 9.97
CA ILE A 94 0.88 -0.75 9.51
C ILE A 94 1.21 -1.03 8.04
N ALA A 95 1.02 -0.02 7.19
CA ALA A 95 1.63 0.07 5.87
C ALA A 95 2.92 0.89 6.00
N SER A 96 4.06 0.23 6.03
CA SER A 96 5.34 0.89 6.31
C SER A 96 5.79 1.82 5.18
N ILE A 97 6.37 2.96 5.53
CA ILE A 97 7.07 3.84 4.57
C ILE A 97 8.35 3.13 4.10
N ASP A 98 9.15 2.66 5.05
CA ASP A 98 10.33 1.82 4.84
C ASP A 98 10.14 0.53 5.64
N GLY A 99 10.19 -0.60 4.94
CA GLY A 99 9.98 -1.91 5.54
C GLY A 99 11.00 -2.27 6.62
N SER A 100 12.18 -1.67 6.61
CA SER A 100 13.30 -1.99 7.52
C SER A 100 13.44 -1.04 8.71
N ALA A 101 12.69 0.06 8.75
CA ALA A 101 12.88 1.15 9.71
C ALA A 101 12.11 0.99 11.04
N LEU A 102 11.25 -0.04 11.17
CA LEU A 102 10.30 -0.11 12.28
C LEU A 102 10.69 -1.09 13.40
N THR A 103 11.85 -1.73 13.33
CA THR A 103 12.26 -2.81 14.25
C THR A 103 12.13 -2.42 15.72
N ASP A 104 12.63 -1.23 16.11
CA ASP A 104 12.66 -0.78 17.50
C ASP A 104 11.26 -0.45 18.04
N VAL A 105 10.42 0.23 17.24
CA VAL A 105 9.06 0.57 17.66
C VAL A 105 8.18 -0.68 17.73
N LEU A 106 8.42 -1.68 16.86
CA LEU A 106 7.70 -2.97 16.94
C LEU A 106 8.12 -3.80 18.16
N LYS A 107 9.35 -3.63 18.65
CA LYS A 107 9.75 -4.21 19.93
C LYS A 107 8.94 -3.62 21.09
N LYS A 108 8.74 -2.28 21.08
CA LYS A 108 7.87 -1.62 22.09
C LYS A 108 6.42 -2.13 22.01
N ALA A 109 5.89 -2.35 20.80
CA ALA A 109 4.57 -2.94 20.61
C ALA A 109 4.49 -4.35 21.24
N LYS A 110 5.51 -5.20 21.02
CA LYS A 110 5.59 -6.53 21.63
C LYS A 110 5.64 -6.46 23.17
N ASP A 111 6.47 -5.58 23.72
CA ASP A 111 6.61 -5.41 25.17
C ASP A 111 5.28 -4.96 25.82
N ALA A 112 4.39 -4.31 25.05
CA ALA A 112 3.03 -3.92 25.43
C ALA A 112 1.95 -4.96 25.06
N ASP A 113 2.34 -6.17 24.62
CA ASP A 113 1.46 -7.25 24.12
C ASP A 113 0.52 -6.82 22.97
N ILE A 114 0.98 -5.91 22.11
CA ILE A 114 0.24 -5.44 20.95
C ILE A 114 0.63 -6.27 19.72
N LYS A 115 -0.36 -6.84 19.04
CA LYS A 115 -0.13 -7.58 17.79
C LYS A 115 -0.01 -6.63 16.61
N VAL A 116 0.88 -6.97 15.68
CA VAL A 116 1.17 -6.16 14.50
C VAL A 116 0.77 -6.91 13.24
N ILE A 117 -0.07 -6.29 12.43
CA ILE A 117 -0.45 -6.76 11.09
C ILE A 117 0.20 -5.82 10.08
N ALA A 118 1.11 -6.35 9.26
CA ALA A 118 1.62 -5.63 8.10
C ALA A 118 0.50 -5.51 7.06
N TYR A 119 0.29 -4.31 6.53
CA TYR A 119 -0.75 -4.01 5.55
C TYR A 119 -0.13 -3.58 4.24
N ASP A 120 -0.44 -4.27 3.15
CA ASP A 120 0.06 -4.08 1.79
C ASP A 120 1.60 -4.21 1.66
N ARG A 121 2.39 -3.60 2.52
CA ARG A 121 3.85 -3.61 2.52
C ARG A 121 4.41 -4.49 3.63
N LEU A 122 5.31 -5.42 3.28
CA LEU A 122 5.95 -6.31 4.25
C LEU A 122 6.93 -5.54 5.14
N ILE A 123 6.78 -5.68 6.46
CA ILE A 123 7.74 -5.14 7.42
C ILE A 123 8.85 -6.17 7.65
N LYS A 124 10.09 -5.75 7.41
CA LYS A 124 11.30 -6.60 7.46
C LYS A 124 12.04 -6.51 8.78
N GLY A 125 12.89 -7.50 9.03
CA GLY A 125 13.84 -7.48 10.13
C GLY A 125 13.24 -7.60 11.53
N SER A 126 11.96 -7.95 11.69
CA SER A 126 11.30 -8.03 12.98
C SER A 126 10.53 -9.33 13.17
N GLU A 127 10.71 -9.98 14.34
CA GLU A 127 9.89 -11.12 14.78
C GLU A 127 8.46 -10.70 15.15
N ASN A 128 8.24 -9.40 15.38
CA ASN A 128 7.02 -8.87 15.98
C ASN A 128 5.91 -8.57 14.96
N VAL A 129 6.09 -8.94 13.70
CA VAL A 129 5.03 -8.94 12.69
C VAL A 129 4.26 -10.24 12.80
N SER A 130 2.99 -10.17 13.19
CA SER A 130 2.17 -11.36 13.42
C SER A 130 1.61 -11.92 12.13
N TYR A 131 1.05 -11.06 11.28
CA TYR A 131 0.39 -11.40 10.01
C TYR A 131 0.66 -10.33 8.95
N TYR A 132 0.39 -10.69 7.70
CA TYR A 132 0.51 -9.79 6.57
C TYR A 132 -0.72 -9.91 5.65
N ALA A 133 -1.36 -8.79 5.35
CA ALA A 133 -2.45 -8.69 4.39
C ALA A 133 -1.97 -7.90 3.18
N THR A 134 -2.01 -8.49 1.99
CA THR A 134 -1.54 -7.86 0.75
C THR A 134 -2.22 -8.47 -0.47
N PHE A 135 -1.78 -8.10 -1.67
CA PHE A 135 -2.12 -8.77 -2.93
C PHE A 135 -1.02 -9.77 -3.32
N ASP A 136 -1.31 -10.65 -4.28
CA ASP A 136 -0.28 -11.47 -4.90
C ASP A 136 0.63 -10.59 -5.76
N ASN A 137 1.72 -10.11 -5.14
CA ASN A 137 2.61 -9.13 -5.74
C ASN A 137 3.39 -9.68 -6.93
N TYR A 138 3.74 -10.98 -6.91
CA TYR A 138 4.37 -11.62 -8.07
C TYR A 138 3.42 -11.67 -9.27
N LYS A 139 2.15 -12.03 -9.01
CA LYS A 139 1.09 -12.06 -10.03
C LYS A 139 0.81 -10.67 -10.61
N VAL A 140 0.91 -9.59 -9.80
CA VAL A 140 0.84 -8.22 -10.33
C VAL A 140 1.88 -8.00 -11.42
N GLY A 141 3.15 -8.31 -11.15
CA GLY A 141 4.22 -8.18 -12.13
C GLY A 141 4.00 -9.01 -13.40
N VAL A 142 3.58 -10.27 -13.23
CA VAL A 142 3.21 -11.14 -14.37
C VAL A 142 2.09 -10.50 -15.21
N GLN A 143 1.06 -9.96 -14.57
CA GLN A 143 -0.05 -9.33 -15.27
C GLN A 143 0.35 -8.02 -15.99
N GLN A 144 1.23 -7.20 -15.40
CA GLN A 144 1.79 -6.01 -16.05
C GLN A 144 2.55 -6.38 -17.31
N ALA A 145 3.48 -7.32 -17.20
CA ALA A 145 4.28 -7.77 -18.34
C ALA A 145 3.43 -8.45 -19.43
N THR A 146 2.44 -9.26 -19.04
CA THR A 146 1.50 -9.87 -19.99
C THR A 146 0.69 -8.80 -20.73
N SER A 147 0.27 -7.74 -20.04
CA SER A 147 -0.42 -6.61 -20.67
C SER A 147 0.50 -5.86 -21.64
N LEU A 148 1.78 -5.67 -21.28
CA LEU A 148 2.78 -5.06 -22.16
C LEU A 148 2.96 -5.90 -23.44
N VAL A 149 3.20 -7.20 -23.30
CA VAL A 149 3.40 -8.14 -24.43
C VAL A 149 2.18 -8.16 -25.34
N LYS A 150 0.96 -8.24 -24.76
CA LYS A 150 -0.31 -8.21 -25.51
C LYS A 150 -0.48 -6.89 -26.26
N GLY A 151 -0.21 -5.76 -25.61
CA GLY A 151 -0.34 -4.43 -26.22
C GLY A 151 0.60 -4.22 -27.40
N LEU A 152 1.82 -4.73 -27.32
CA LEU A 152 2.81 -4.73 -28.40
C LEU A 152 2.46 -5.74 -29.51
N GLY A 153 1.71 -6.79 -29.19
CA GLY A 153 1.53 -7.96 -30.03
C GLY A 153 2.83 -8.80 -30.15
N ALA A 154 3.70 -8.72 -29.14
CA ALA A 154 5.01 -9.39 -29.14
C ALA A 154 4.94 -10.91 -28.94
N ASP A 155 3.76 -11.44 -28.63
CA ASP A 155 3.43 -12.88 -28.65
C ASP A 155 3.25 -13.44 -30.07
N THR A 156 2.90 -12.61 -31.04
CA THR A 156 2.57 -13.01 -32.41
C THR A 156 3.46 -12.37 -33.49
N LYS A 157 4.11 -11.23 -33.17
CA LYS A 157 4.98 -10.48 -34.11
C LYS A 157 6.46 -10.68 -33.76
N PRO A 158 7.34 -10.75 -34.75
CA PRO A 158 8.74 -11.08 -34.54
C PRO A 158 9.56 -9.99 -33.79
N GLY A 159 9.10 -8.75 -33.71
CA GLY A 159 9.89 -7.65 -33.18
C GLY A 159 11.00 -7.16 -34.15
N PRO A 160 12.06 -6.49 -33.70
CA PRO A 160 12.27 -6.07 -32.31
C PRO A 160 11.33 -4.91 -31.89
N PHE A 161 10.91 -4.93 -30.62
CA PHE A 161 10.20 -3.83 -29.98
C PHE A 161 11.12 -3.17 -28.96
N ASN A 162 11.30 -1.84 -29.04
CA ASN A 162 12.07 -1.08 -28.07
C ASN A 162 11.24 -0.82 -26.82
N ILE A 163 11.67 -1.35 -25.71
CA ILE A 163 10.99 -1.15 -24.42
C ILE A 163 11.90 -0.52 -23.39
N GLU A 164 11.28 0.09 -22.37
CA GLU A 164 11.99 0.56 -21.17
C GLU A 164 11.35 -0.03 -19.91
N LEU A 165 12.18 -0.24 -18.90
CA LEU A 165 11.77 -0.84 -17.63
C LEU A 165 11.85 0.19 -16.52
N PHE A 166 10.78 0.28 -15.71
CA PHE A 166 10.73 1.04 -14.47
C PHE A 166 10.37 0.09 -13.33
N GLY A 167 11.03 0.26 -12.19
CA GLY A 167 10.79 -0.46 -10.95
C GLY A 167 10.23 0.46 -9.87
N GLY A 168 9.64 -0.13 -8.84
CA GLY A 168 9.14 0.57 -7.67
C GLY A 168 10.25 0.98 -6.71
N SER A 169 9.85 1.41 -5.50
CA SER A 169 10.79 1.88 -4.48
C SER A 169 11.63 0.74 -3.90
N PRO A 170 12.96 0.89 -3.75
CA PRO A 170 13.83 -0.17 -3.24
C PRO A 170 13.66 -0.41 -1.72
N ASP A 171 13.00 0.49 -1.00
CA ASP A 171 12.65 0.33 0.41
C ASP A 171 11.31 -0.41 0.63
N ASP A 172 10.61 -0.76 -0.46
CA ASP A 172 9.40 -1.55 -0.47
C ASP A 172 9.66 -2.95 -1.05
N ASN A 173 9.46 -3.98 -0.23
CA ASN A 173 9.66 -5.37 -0.64
C ASN A 173 8.79 -5.78 -1.85
N ASN A 174 7.62 -5.18 -2.01
CA ASN A 174 6.71 -5.49 -3.12
C ASN A 174 7.32 -5.16 -4.48
N ALA A 175 8.15 -4.10 -4.55
CA ALA A 175 8.79 -3.68 -5.79
C ALA A 175 9.62 -4.78 -6.44
N PHE A 176 10.28 -5.61 -5.62
CA PHE A 176 11.07 -6.75 -6.09
C PHE A 176 10.17 -7.86 -6.62
N PHE A 177 9.07 -8.19 -5.93
CA PHE A 177 8.10 -9.18 -6.42
C PHE A 177 7.43 -8.75 -7.73
N PHE A 178 7.07 -7.47 -7.86
CA PHE A 178 6.54 -6.94 -9.12
C PHE A 178 7.56 -7.09 -10.26
N TYR A 179 8.80 -6.71 -9.99
CA TYR A 179 9.86 -6.78 -10.99
C TYR A 179 10.16 -8.24 -11.37
N ASP A 180 10.33 -9.13 -10.41
CA ASP A 180 10.61 -10.55 -10.66
C ASP A 180 9.46 -11.22 -11.43
N GLY A 181 8.20 -10.92 -11.05
CA GLY A 181 7.02 -11.38 -11.77
C GLY A 181 7.00 -10.87 -13.23
N ALA A 182 7.30 -9.60 -13.44
CA ALA A 182 7.36 -9.04 -14.78
C ALA A 182 8.50 -9.65 -15.60
N MET A 183 9.68 -9.79 -15.03
CA MET A 183 10.84 -10.35 -15.73
C MET A 183 10.67 -11.84 -16.05
N SER A 184 9.87 -12.59 -15.28
CA SER A 184 9.54 -13.98 -15.63
C SER A 184 8.85 -14.11 -17.00
N VAL A 185 8.14 -13.05 -17.43
CA VAL A 185 7.47 -12.97 -18.74
C VAL A 185 8.36 -12.31 -19.78
N LEU A 186 9.06 -11.22 -19.43
CA LEU A 186 9.79 -10.38 -20.40
C LEU A 186 11.17 -10.94 -20.74
N GLN A 187 11.88 -11.55 -19.76
CA GLN A 187 13.25 -12.01 -19.96
C GLN A 187 13.40 -12.99 -21.13
N PRO A 188 12.52 -14.01 -21.29
CA PRO A 188 12.61 -14.91 -22.44
C PRO A 188 12.44 -14.20 -23.80
N LEU A 189 11.69 -13.11 -23.85
CA LEU A 189 11.50 -12.32 -25.09
C LEU A 189 12.67 -11.37 -25.32
N ILE A 190 13.31 -10.87 -24.26
CA ILE A 190 14.54 -10.08 -24.32
C ILE A 190 15.68 -10.98 -24.83
N ASP A 191 15.84 -12.18 -24.28
CA ASP A 191 16.90 -13.12 -24.68
C ASP A 191 16.77 -13.55 -26.15
N LYS A 192 15.54 -13.59 -26.68
CA LYS A 192 15.27 -13.86 -28.09
C LYS A 192 15.46 -12.64 -29.00
N GLY A 193 15.67 -11.46 -28.44
CA GLY A 193 15.72 -10.19 -29.21
C GLY A 193 14.36 -9.71 -29.72
N THR A 194 13.25 -10.31 -29.31
CA THR A 194 11.89 -9.81 -29.64
C THR A 194 11.61 -8.49 -28.90
N LEU A 195 12.09 -8.36 -27.65
CA LEU A 195 12.09 -7.13 -26.89
C LEU A 195 13.52 -6.64 -26.71
N VAL A 196 13.75 -5.35 -26.83
CA VAL A 196 15.05 -4.72 -26.65
C VAL A 196 14.92 -3.60 -25.63
N VAL A 197 15.58 -3.73 -24.48
CA VAL A 197 15.73 -2.61 -23.54
C VAL A 197 16.81 -1.68 -24.08
N LYS A 198 16.38 -0.66 -24.81
CA LYS A 198 17.30 0.16 -25.62
C LYS A 198 18.28 0.98 -24.78
N SER A 199 17.86 1.40 -23.58
CA SER A 199 18.76 2.06 -22.62
C SER A 199 19.80 1.12 -22.02
N GLY A 200 19.61 -0.20 -22.11
CA GLY A 200 20.39 -1.22 -21.41
C GLY A 200 20.20 -1.21 -19.88
N GLN A 201 19.23 -0.42 -19.37
CA GLN A 201 18.97 -0.32 -17.93
C GLN A 201 18.03 -1.46 -17.49
N THR A 202 18.62 -2.50 -16.94
CA THR A 202 17.92 -3.68 -16.38
C THR A 202 18.41 -3.90 -14.94
N GLY A 203 17.60 -4.59 -14.14
CA GLY A 203 17.87 -4.81 -12.72
C GLY A 203 17.40 -3.68 -11.82
N MET A 204 16.94 -4.04 -10.62
CA MET A 204 16.34 -3.11 -9.66
C MET A 204 17.29 -1.98 -9.23
N ASP A 205 18.60 -2.19 -9.27
CA ASP A 205 19.63 -1.18 -9.00
C ASP A 205 19.58 0.01 -9.97
N LYS A 206 19.08 -0.19 -11.20
CA LYS A 206 19.02 0.83 -12.26
C LYS A 206 17.61 1.33 -12.54
N VAL A 207 16.60 0.48 -12.32
CA VAL A 207 15.23 0.80 -12.73
C VAL A 207 14.37 1.29 -11.58
N SER A 208 14.81 1.15 -10.32
CA SER A 208 14.03 1.54 -9.14
C SER A 208 13.72 3.03 -9.10
N THR A 209 12.58 3.35 -8.52
CA THR A 209 12.07 4.73 -8.35
C THR A 209 11.81 4.96 -6.86
N LEU A 210 12.75 5.63 -6.18
CA LEU A 210 12.65 5.87 -4.74
C LEU A 210 11.35 6.58 -4.37
N ARG A 211 10.69 6.10 -3.31
CA ARG A 211 9.40 6.61 -2.81
C ARG A 211 8.26 6.55 -3.84
N TRP A 212 8.41 5.76 -4.91
CA TRP A 212 7.42 5.69 -6.00
C TRP A 212 7.14 7.05 -6.65
N ASP A 213 8.12 7.97 -6.59
CA ASP A 213 7.95 9.38 -6.95
C ASP A 213 7.83 9.60 -8.46
N ALA A 214 6.73 10.22 -8.88
CA ALA A 214 6.43 10.48 -10.28
C ALA A 214 7.44 11.42 -10.96
N ALA A 215 7.97 12.42 -10.23
CA ALA A 215 8.92 13.37 -10.79
C ALA A 215 10.28 12.73 -11.02
N THR A 216 10.70 11.83 -10.13
CA THR A 216 11.91 11.01 -10.30
C THR A 216 11.79 10.11 -11.54
N ALA A 217 10.62 9.48 -11.73
CA ALA A 217 10.36 8.65 -12.92
C ALA A 217 10.35 9.50 -14.20
N GLN A 218 9.73 10.68 -14.18
CA GLN A 218 9.72 11.62 -15.30
C GLN A 218 11.14 12.02 -15.66
N ALA A 219 11.94 12.49 -14.73
CA ALA A 219 13.33 12.89 -14.97
C ALA A 219 14.18 11.75 -15.55
N ARG A 220 13.98 10.50 -15.07
CA ARG A 220 14.66 9.34 -15.65
C ARG A 220 14.19 9.07 -17.08
N MET A 221 12.88 9.19 -17.37
CA MET A 221 12.37 9.00 -18.74
C MET A 221 12.88 10.09 -19.70
N ASP A 222 12.96 11.36 -19.28
CA ASP A 222 13.56 12.44 -20.05
C ASP A 222 15.01 12.13 -20.44
N ASN A 223 15.80 11.63 -19.50
CA ASN A 223 17.18 11.21 -19.75
C ASN A 223 17.26 10.03 -20.74
N ILE A 224 16.40 9.02 -20.57
CA ILE A 224 16.33 7.88 -21.50
C ILE A 224 15.98 8.34 -22.92
N LEU A 225 14.97 9.19 -23.05
CA LEU A 225 14.51 9.70 -24.35
C LEU A 225 15.61 10.49 -25.06
N SER A 226 16.29 11.39 -24.37
CA SER A 226 17.35 12.22 -24.93
C SER A 226 18.59 11.41 -25.31
N ALA A 227 18.95 10.38 -24.55
CA ALA A 227 20.14 9.59 -24.80
C ALA A 227 19.94 8.46 -25.84
N ASN A 228 18.75 7.84 -25.87
CA ASN A 228 18.56 6.59 -26.60
C ASN A 228 17.52 6.66 -27.73
N TYR A 229 16.67 7.71 -27.76
CA TYR A 229 15.51 7.76 -28.68
C TYR A 229 15.50 8.98 -29.59
N THR A 230 16.67 9.54 -29.92
CA THR A 230 16.78 10.66 -30.88
C THR A 230 16.41 10.27 -32.30
N SER A 231 16.62 8.99 -32.68
CA SER A 231 16.32 8.45 -34.02
C SER A 231 15.46 7.17 -34.00
N ALA A 232 15.09 6.71 -32.80
CA ALA A 232 14.27 5.53 -32.61
C ALA A 232 12.97 5.91 -31.87
N THR A 233 12.01 4.98 -31.81
CA THR A 233 10.77 5.12 -31.04
C THR A 233 10.76 4.16 -29.86
N VAL A 234 10.11 4.59 -28.77
CA VAL A 234 9.72 3.71 -27.66
C VAL A 234 8.43 3.02 -28.08
N ASP A 235 8.40 1.69 -28.03
CA ASP A 235 7.21 0.89 -28.35
C ASP A 235 6.44 0.52 -27.08
N GLY A 236 7.14 0.32 -25.97
CA GLY A 236 6.52 -0.02 -24.70
C GLY A 236 7.32 0.38 -23.47
N VAL A 237 6.62 0.55 -22.35
CA VAL A 237 7.21 0.83 -21.04
C VAL A 237 6.55 -0.04 -19.99
N LEU A 238 7.34 -0.86 -19.32
CA LEU A 238 6.92 -1.49 -18.07
C LEU A 238 6.96 -0.43 -16.98
N SER A 239 5.80 -0.06 -16.46
CA SER A 239 5.67 0.85 -15.32
C SER A 239 4.97 0.13 -14.18
N PRO A 240 5.52 0.15 -12.95
CA PRO A 240 5.02 -0.64 -11.84
C PRO A 240 3.87 0.02 -11.08
N TYR A 241 3.57 1.32 -11.34
CA TYR A 241 2.60 2.11 -10.58
C TYR A 241 2.06 3.28 -11.41
N ASP A 242 0.79 3.61 -11.25
CA ASP A 242 0.09 4.63 -12.03
C ASP A 242 0.69 6.04 -11.89
N GLY A 243 1.11 6.45 -10.68
CA GLY A 243 1.80 7.73 -10.50
C GLY A 243 3.09 7.82 -11.31
N ILE A 244 3.89 6.74 -11.34
CA ILE A 244 5.08 6.62 -12.21
C ILE A 244 4.68 6.70 -13.68
N SER A 245 3.59 6.02 -14.08
CA SER A 245 3.09 6.03 -15.46
C SER A 245 2.72 7.44 -15.90
N ILE A 246 2.07 8.24 -15.06
CA ILE A 246 1.73 9.65 -15.36
C ILE A 246 2.99 10.49 -15.58
N GLY A 247 4.04 10.31 -14.76
CA GLY A 247 5.35 10.96 -14.99
C GLY A 247 5.97 10.57 -16.34
N ILE A 248 5.96 9.28 -16.65
CA ILE A 248 6.46 8.74 -17.95
C ILE A 248 5.66 9.31 -19.13
N LEU A 249 4.33 9.33 -19.03
CA LEU A 249 3.45 9.88 -20.06
C LEU A 249 3.71 11.38 -20.30
N SER A 250 4.01 12.14 -19.24
CA SER A 250 4.41 13.55 -19.36
C SER A 250 5.68 13.71 -20.21
N SER A 251 6.74 12.92 -19.92
CA SER A 251 7.97 12.91 -20.71
C SER A 251 7.74 12.52 -22.18
N LEU A 252 6.95 11.48 -22.42
CA LEU A 252 6.63 11.02 -23.76
C LEU A 252 5.91 12.10 -24.57
N LYS A 253 4.91 12.75 -23.98
CA LYS A 253 4.16 13.84 -24.60
C LYS A 253 5.04 15.05 -24.91
N SER A 254 6.01 15.39 -24.05
CA SER A 254 6.91 16.52 -24.24
C SER A 254 7.77 16.40 -25.50
N VAL A 255 8.04 15.16 -25.94
CA VAL A 255 8.80 14.87 -27.17
C VAL A 255 7.91 14.39 -28.34
N GLY A 256 6.61 14.67 -28.23
CA GLY A 256 5.64 14.55 -29.33
C GLY A 256 4.91 13.22 -29.46
N TYR A 257 5.06 12.27 -28.52
CA TYR A 257 4.22 11.07 -28.53
C TYR A 257 2.74 11.41 -28.29
N GLY A 258 1.84 10.71 -28.97
CA GLY A 258 0.41 10.98 -28.97
C GLY A 258 -0.04 12.03 -29.99
N ASN A 259 0.90 12.65 -30.74
CA ASN A 259 0.60 13.63 -31.75
C ASN A 259 0.97 13.10 -33.17
N GLY A 260 0.05 13.28 -34.15
CA GLY A 260 0.27 12.88 -35.53
C GLY A 260 0.61 11.38 -35.67
N ASP A 261 1.70 11.09 -36.36
CA ASP A 261 2.14 9.70 -36.61
C ASP A 261 2.89 9.07 -35.45
N LYS A 262 3.30 9.85 -34.43
CA LYS A 262 4.05 9.37 -33.27
C LYS A 262 3.09 8.87 -32.17
N LYS A 263 2.66 7.62 -32.31
CA LYS A 263 1.71 6.99 -31.39
C LYS A 263 2.27 6.87 -29.99
N MET A 264 1.37 6.88 -28.98
CA MET A 264 1.74 6.53 -27.61
C MET A 264 2.24 5.09 -27.54
N PRO A 265 3.33 4.81 -26.80
CA PRO A 265 3.78 3.46 -26.54
C PRO A 265 2.79 2.72 -25.61
N VAL A 266 2.93 1.41 -25.53
CA VAL A 266 2.21 0.59 -24.54
C VAL A 266 2.80 0.86 -23.15
N VAL A 267 2.07 1.60 -22.29
CA VAL A 267 2.50 1.90 -20.92
C VAL A 267 1.60 1.15 -19.95
N THR A 268 2.20 0.38 -19.05
CA THR A 268 1.49 -0.32 -17.96
C THR A 268 1.34 0.55 -16.71
N GLY A 269 0.69 0.04 -15.68
CA GLY A 269 0.55 0.71 -14.39
C GLY A 269 0.00 -0.24 -13.34
N GLN A 270 -0.33 0.31 -12.17
CA GLN A 270 -0.95 -0.39 -11.05
C GLN A 270 -1.71 0.61 -10.17
N ASP A 271 -2.73 0.13 -9.48
CA ASP A 271 -3.61 0.74 -8.50
C ASP A 271 -4.89 1.38 -9.07
N ALA A 272 -5.04 1.46 -10.38
CA ALA A 272 -6.21 2.03 -11.06
C ALA A 272 -6.58 3.43 -10.54
N GLU A 273 -5.57 4.29 -10.31
CA GLU A 273 -5.80 5.68 -9.88
C GLU A 273 -6.58 6.47 -10.94
N VAL A 274 -7.43 7.40 -10.51
CA VAL A 274 -8.35 8.15 -11.40
C VAL A 274 -7.63 8.77 -12.60
N ALA A 275 -6.45 9.38 -12.39
CA ALA A 275 -5.69 10.00 -13.47
C ALA A 275 -5.27 8.99 -14.54
N SER A 276 -4.81 7.82 -14.13
CA SER A 276 -4.41 6.72 -15.02
C SER A 276 -5.60 6.09 -15.73
N VAL A 277 -6.72 5.89 -15.03
CA VAL A 277 -7.95 5.38 -15.68
C VAL A 277 -8.43 6.36 -16.75
N LYS A 278 -8.38 7.68 -16.50
CA LYS A 278 -8.66 8.70 -17.54
C LYS A 278 -7.70 8.59 -18.71
N SER A 279 -6.40 8.37 -18.45
CA SER A 279 -5.39 8.16 -19.50
C SER A 279 -5.65 6.87 -20.30
N ILE A 280 -6.13 5.80 -19.66
CA ILE A 280 -6.53 4.55 -20.33
C ILE A 280 -7.75 4.78 -21.23
N ILE A 281 -8.75 5.50 -20.73
CA ILE A 281 -9.94 5.86 -21.52
C ILE A 281 -9.56 6.71 -22.74
N ALA A 282 -8.65 7.66 -22.56
CA ALA A 282 -8.12 8.49 -23.64
C ALA A 282 -7.22 7.71 -24.61
N GLY A 283 -6.72 6.54 -24.25
CA GLY A 283 -5.80 5.72 -25.06
C GLY A 283 -4.34 6.16 -24.97
N GLU A 284 -3.97 6.87 -23.92
CA GLU A 284 -2.61 7.34 -23.64
C GLU A 284 -1.81 6.33 -22.79
N GLN A 285 -2.47 5.69 -21.82
CA GLN A 285 -1.96 4.54 -21.06
C GLN A 285 -2.67 3.27 -21.55
N TYR A 286 -1.96 2.16 -21.61
CA TYR A 286 -2.54 0.91 -22.11
C TYR A 286 -3.35 0.16 -21.04
N SER A 287 -2.78 0.00 -19.85
CA SER A 287 -3.39 -0.79 -18.77
C SER A 287 -2.92 -0.36 -17.39
N THR A 288 -3.68 -0.78 -16.39
CA THR A 288 -3.31 -0.75 -14.97
C THR A 288 -3.69 -2.08 -14.31
N ILE A 289 -3.13 -2.37 -13.13
CA ILE A 289 -3.55 -3.52 -12.32
C ILE A 289 -4.36 -3.00 -11.15
N PHE A 290 -5.63 -3.35 -11.12
CA PHE A 290 -6.55 -2.98 -10.06
C PHE A 290 -6.34 -3.85 -8.81
N LYS A 291 -6.14 -3.19 -7.70
CA LYS A 291 -6.09 -3.75 -6.36
C LYS A 291 -7.23 -3.15 -5.54
N ASP A 292 -8.31 -3.91 -5.33
CA ASP A 292 -9.49 -3.41 -4.64
C ASP A 292 -9.18 -3.16 -3.15
N THR A 293 -9.01 -1.90 -2.79
CA THR A 293 -8.70 -1.46 -1.42
C THR A 293 -9.80 -1.84 -0.42
N ARG A 294 -11.05 -2.00 -0.89
CA ARG A 294 -12.19 -2.44 -0.05
C ARG A 294 -11.99 -3.90 0.38
N THR A 295 -11.56 -4.75 -0.55
CA THR A 295 -11.30 -6.18 -0.31
C THR A 295 -10.09 -6.37 0.60
N LEU A 296 -8.99 -5.64 0.37
CA LEU A 296 -7.81 -5.73 1.22
C LEU A 296 -8.13 -5.27 2.64
N ALA A 297 -8.84 -4.14 2.79
CA ALA A 297 -9.30 -3.66 4.09
C ALA A 297 -10.19 -4.69 4.79
N GLU A 298 -11.16 -5.31 4.08
CA GLU A 298 -12.03 -6.35 4.64
C GLU A 298 -11.23 -7.54 5.19
N LYS A 299 -10.24 -8.02 4.44
CA LYS A 299 -9.40 -9.13 4.89
C LYS A 299 -8.55 -8.77 6.11
N CYS A 300 -7.98 -7.58 6.12
CA CYS A 300 -7.22 -7.10 7.28
C CYS A 300 -8.12 -6.89 8.50
N VAL A 301 -9.33 -6.34 8.33
CA VAL A 301 -10.31 -6.19 9.42
C VAL A 301 -10.72 -7.55 10.00
N LYS A 302 -10.88 -8.59 9.18
CA LYS A 302 -11.11 -9.97 9.66
C LYS A 302 -9.90 -10.51 10.44
N MET A 303 -8.68 -10.17 10.03
CA MET A 303 -7.47 -10.52 10.82
C MET A 303 -7.45 -9.81 12.17
N VAL A 304 -7.78 -8.51 12.21
CA VAL A 304 -7.90 -7.76 13.49
C VAL A 304 -8.92 -8.40 14.41
N ASP A 305 -10.09 -8.74 13.88
CA ASP A 305 -11.17 -9.40 14.62
C ASP A 305 -10.74 -10.75 15.21
N ALA A 306 -10.08 -11.58 14.41
CA ALA A 306 -9.59 -12.87 14.84
C ALA A 306 -8.54 -12.74 15.96
N VAL A 307 -7.56 -11.84 15.78
CA VAL A 307 -6.52 -11.56 16.77
C VAL A 307 -7.12 -11.10 18.11
N LEU A 308 -8.08 -10.18 18.08
CA LEU A 308 -8.73 -9.65 19.28
C LEU A 308 -9.68 -10.65 19.94
N SER A 309 -10.17 -11.63 19.18
CA SER A 309 -10.98 -12.75 19.67
C SER A 309 -10.15 -13.95 20.10
N ASN A 310 -8.80 -13.86 20.08
CA ASN A 310 -7.88 -14.96 20.33
C ASN A 310 -8.15 -16.20 19.43
N THR A 311 -8.48 -15.97 18.18
CA THR A 311 -8.64 -17.01 17.14
C THR A 311 -7.59 -16.80 16.04
N GLU A 312 -7.30 -17.86 15.28
CA GLU A 312 -6.36 -17.78 14.16
C GLU A 312 -6.99 -17.05 12.97
N PRO A 313 -6.34 -15.99 12.42
CA PRO A 313 -6.77 -15.35 11.19
C PRO A 313 -6.69 -16.28 9.98
N GLU A 314 -7.59 -16.07 9.01
CA GLU A 314 -7.51 -16.71 7.69
C GLU A 314 -6.23 -16.25 6.97
N VAL A 315 -5.42 -17.20 6.52
CA VAL A 315 -4.24 -16.99 5.68
C VAL A 315 -4.24 -17.98 4.51
N ASN A 316 -3.69 -17.59 3.37
CA ASN A 316 -3.57 -18.45 2.20
C ASN A 316 -2.12 -18.60 1.69
N ASP A 317 -1.17 -17.94 2.35
CA ASP A 317 0.26 -18.11 2.10
C ASP A 317 1.05 -18.17 3.42
N THR A 318 1.86 -19.24 3.57
CA THR A 318 2.73 -19.47 4.73
C THR A 318 4.17 -19.80 4.30
N LYS A 319 4.56 -19.45 3.07
CA LYS A 319 5.85 -19.86 2.48
C LYS A 319 6.60 -18.71 1.81
N THR A 320 5.90 -17.78 1.18
CA THR A 320 6.49 -16.81 0.24
C THR A 320 7.12 -15.60 0.93
N TYR A 321 6.42 -15.03 1.92
CA TYR A 321 6.80 -13.73 2.47
C TYR A 321 7.71 -13.85 3.69
N ASN A 322 9.01 -14.11 3.41
CA ASN A 322 10.06 -14.07 4.43
C ASN A 322 10.51 -12.63 4.65
N ASN A 323 10.38 -12.16 5.91
CA ASN A 323 10.74 -10.80 6.28
C ASN A 323 12.21 -10.63 6.70
N GLY A 324 13.04 -11.67 6.48
CA GLY A 324 14.45 -11.69 6.87
C GLY A 324 14.70 -12.36 8.24
N VAL A 325 13.65 -12.56 9.03
CA VAL A 325 13.71 -13.23 10.35
C VAL A 325 12.83 -14.46 10.37
N LYS A 326 11.65 -14.38 9.78
CA LYS A 326 10.69 -15.47 9.67
C LYS A 326 9.84 -15.35 8.41
N VAL A 327 9.16 -16.43 8.04
CA VAL A 327 8.03 -16.36 7.12
C VAL A 327 6.82 -15.81 7.87
N VAL A 328 6.23 -14.73 7.37
CA VAL A 328 5.04 -14.11 7.95
C VAL A 328 3.80 -14.73 7.32
N PRO A 329 2.89 -15.35 8.11
CA PRO A 329 1.63 -15.86 7.59
C PRO A 329 0.83 -14.74 6.93
N SER A 330 0.41 -14.96 5.66
CA SER A 330 -0.11 -13.89 4.81
C SER A 330 -1.45 -14.26 4.19
N PHE A 331 -2.29 -13.24 3.97
CA PHE A 331 -3.43 -13.33 3.09
C PHE A 331 -3.17 -12.51 1.82
N LEU A 332 -3.20 -13.18 0.68
CA LEU A 332 -2.98 -12.60 -0.64
C LEU A 332 -4.31 -12.44 -1.36
N CYS A 333 -4.70 -11.20 -1.62
CA CYS A 333 -5.82 -10.85 -2.49
C CYS A 333 -5.42 -10.99 -3.97
N ASP A 334 -6.39 -11.27 -4.83
CA ASP A 334 -6.16 -11.36 -6.27
C ASP A 334 -6.14 -9.97 -6.92
N PRO A 335 -5.07 -9.63 -7.67
CA PRO A 335 -5.03 -8.44 -8.50
C PRO A 335 -5.78 -8.68 -9.83
N VAL A 336 -6.35 -7.62 -10.41
CA VAL A 336 -7.14 -7.69 -11.65
C VAL A 336 -6.60 -6.74 -12.72
N PRO A 337 -6.22 -7.21 -13.92
CA PRO A 337 -5.79 -6.33 -14.99
C PRO A 337 -6.97 -5.53 -15.55
N VAL A 338 -6.76 -4.22 -15.73
CA VAL A 338 -7.75 -3.29 -16.27
C VAL A 338 -7.17 -2.58 -17.48
N ASP A 339 -7.93 -2.57 -18.55
CA ASP A 339 -7.66 -1.83 -19.79
C ASP A 339 -8.94 -1.12 -20.30
N LYS A 340 -8.84 -0.48 -21.45
CA LYS A 340 -9.95 0.25 -22.08
C LYS A 340 -11.18 -0.63 -22.35
N SER A 341 -11.01 -1.94 -22.49
CA SER A 341 -12.10 -2.85 -22.84
C SER A 341 -12.96 -3.26 -21.63
N ASN A 342 -12.38 -3.22 -20.41
CA ASN A 342 -13.03 -3.78 -19.22
C ASN A 342 -13.16 -2.81 -18.02
N TYR A 343 -12.61 -1.58 -18.09
CA TYR A 343 -12.61 -0.64 -16.97
C TYR A 343 -14.03 -0.35 -16.43
N LYS A 344 -15.05 -0.29 -17.31
CA LYS A 344 -16.43 -0.06 -16.87
C LYS A 344 -16.91 -1.18 -15.97
N GLN A 345 -16.78 -2.43 -16.41
CA GLN A 345 -17.21 -3.60 -15.64
C GLN A 345 -16.48 -3.67 -14.30
N ILE A 346 -15.15 -3.48 -14.31
CA ILE A 346 -14.32 -3.71 -13.12
C ILE A 346 -14.40 -2.54 -12.14
N LEU A 347 -14.41 -1.29 -12.62
CA LEU A 347 -14.29 -0.13 -11.75
C LEU A 347 -15.62 0.60 -11.52
N ILE A 348 -16.53 0.64 -12.52
CA ILE A 348 -17.80 1.36 -12.40
C ILE A 348 -18.92 0.45 -11.90
N ASP A 349 -19.15 -0.68 -12.59
CA ASP A 349 -20.26 -1.59 -12.25
C ASP A 349 -20.05 -2.25 -10.89
N SER A 350 -18.79 -2.41 -10.44
CA SER A 350 -18.44 -2.85 -9.09
C SER A 350 -18.70 -1.80 -8.01
N GLY A 351 -18.99 -0.55 -8.40
CA GLY A 351 -19.16 0.57 -7.48
C GLY A 351 -17.87 1.08 -6.83
N TYR A 352 -16.69 0.76 -7.40
CA TYR A 352 -15.41 1.31 -6.92
C TYR A 352 -15.28 2.80 -7.25
N TYR A 353 -15.58 3.17 -8.49
CA TYR A 353 -15.71 4.55 -8.96
C TYR A 353 -17.12 4.84 -9.49
N LYS A 354 -17.51 6.10 -9.42
CA LYS A 354 -18.66 6.61 -10.19
C LYS A 354 -18.19 7.04 -11.57
N GLU A 355 -19.05 6.97 -12.55
CA GLU A 355 -18.72 7.43 -13.91
C GLU A 355 -18.31 8.92 -13.94
N THR A 356 -18.85 9.72 -12.99
CA THR A 356 -18.50 11.14 -12.82
C THR A 356 -17.06 11.37 -12.37
N ASP A 357 -16.45 10.41 -11.68
CA ASP A 357 -15.08 10.52 -11.18
C ASP A 357 -14.05 10.39 -12.32
N LEU A 358 -14.49 9.76 -13.43
CA LEU A 358 -13.67 9.46 -14.60
C LEU A 358 -13.92 10.41 -15.80
N LYS A 359 -14.75 11.44 -15.62
CA LYS A 359 -14.98 12.51 -16.61
C LYS A 359 -13.95 13.62 -16.50
#